data_2661e6d173cad0a241214edb8770acd9
#
_entry.id   2661e6d173cad0a241214edb8770acd9
#
_cell.length_a   1.000
_cell.length_b   1.000
_cell.length_c   1.000
_cell.angle_alpha   90.00
_cell.angle_beta   90.00
_cell.angle_gamma   90.00
#
_symmetry.space_group_name_H-M   'P 1'
#
loop_
_entity.id
_entity.type
_entity.pdbx_description
1 polymer ?
#
loop_
_entity_poly.entity_id
_entity_poly.type
_entity_poly.pdbx_seq_one_letter_code
_entity_poly.pdbx_strand_id
1 'polypeptide(L)'
;MNSLYLENSIIGSLFRFFSPYFSAATRPTQFLLTWLVIAQLALQAFPSLRFLHRNFLSQVTHRCLNSYYRALRNETVTGRSLRLQTAQLACSLIPAALQNEPVFLSVDDTTVPKFGKKFDAVSVLHDHACHTGKPYVNGHCFVSLTLSVPVLSQHAGEAPLIRYLAVPVGYWMWPKEKTKLELAGDLIEEVMPLLKDRQVLLLFDSWYAKSPLIERVLQY
;
A
#
# COMPACT_ATOMS: atom_id res chain seq x y z
N MET A 1 27.74 0.08 -15.85
CA MET A 1 27.90 -0.07 -14.40
C MET A 1 28.06 -1.53 -14.11
N ASN A 2 29.18 -1.96 -13.50
CA ASN A 2 29.47 -3.37 -13.23
C ASN A 2 28.45 -3.92 -12.21
N SER A 3 27.79 -5.01 -12.58
CA SER A 3 26.76 -5.73 -11.80
C SER A 3 27.20 -6.09 -10.38
N LEU A 4 28.48 -6.39 -10.18
CA LEU A 4 29.09 -6.79 -8.90
C LEU A 4 29.11 -5.67 -7.83
N TYR A 5 29.14 -4.39 -8.21
CA TYR A 5 29.11 -3.27 -7.25
C TYR A 5 27.72 -2.99 -6.69
N LEU A 6 26.66 -3.44 -7.37
CA LEU A 6 25.28 -3.25 -6.90
C LEU A 6 24.88 -4.29 -5.84
N GLU A 7 25.44 -5.48 -5.85
CA GLU A 7 24.98 -6.60 -5.01
C GLU A 7 25.13 -6.34 -3.49
N ASN A 8 26.17 -5.63 -3.09
CA ASN A 8 26.45 -5.31 -1.67
C ASN A 8 26.14 -3.84 -1.29
N SER A 9 25.50 -3.08 -2.18
CA SER A 9 25.13 -1.69 -1.93
C SER A 9 23.70 -1.58 -1.38
N ILE A 10 23.38 -0.47 -0.71
CA ILE A 10 22.02 -0.12 -0.30
C ILE A 10 21.08 -0.18 -1.51
N ILE A 11 21.50 0.34 -2.66
CA ILE A 11 20.71 0.30 -3.91
C ILE A 11 20.43 -1.14 -4.34
N GLY A 12 21.41 -2.03 -4.30
CA GLY A 12 21.23 -3.45 -4.62
C GLY A 12 20.26 -4.12 -3.65
N SER A 13 20.30 -3.79 -2.37
CA SER A 13 19.35 -4.29 -1.37
C SER A 13 17.93 -3.79 -1.63
N LEU A 14 17.75 -2.53 -2.00
CA LEU A 14 16.45 -1.97 -2.39
C LEU A 14 15.91 -2.64 -3.67
N PHE A 15 16.77 -2.91 -4.67
CA PHE A 15 16.36 -3.65 -5.86
C PHE A 15 15.88 -5.07 -5.53
N ARG A 16 16.61 -5.81 -4.67
CA ARG A 16 16.18 -7.14 -4.22
C ARG A 16 14.86 -7.09 -3.45
N PHE A 17 14.69 -6.09 -2.60
CA PHE A 17 13.47 -5.91 -1.81
C PHE A 17 12.26 -5.60 -2.68
N PHE A 18 12.37 -4.71 -3.67
CA PHE A 18 11.24 -4.31 -4.52
C PHE A 18 11.01 -5.21 -5.74
N SER A 19 11.99 -6.04 -6.14
CA SER A 19 11.87 -6.92 -7.30
C SER A 19 10.61 -7.80 -7.31
N PRO A 20 10.21 -8.45 -6.19
CA PRO A 20 9.00 -9.27 -6.15
C PRO A 20 7.71 -8.50 -6.49
N TYR A 21 7.63 -7.23 -6.11
CA TYR A 21 6.45 -6.40 -6.38
C TYR A 21 6.16 -6.20 -7.87
N PHE A 22 7.20 -6.25 -8.69
CA PHE A 22 7.12 -5.99 -10.13
C PHE A 22 7.42 -7.24 -10.97
N SER A 23 7.41 -8.43 -10.36
CA SER A 23 7.81 -9.69 -11.02
C SER A 23 6.96 -10.05 -12.24
N ALA A 24 5.70 -9.61 -12.28
CA ALA A 24 4.80 -9.80 -13.43
C ALA A 24 5.17 -8.94 -14.66
N ALA A 25 5.97 -7.89 -14.49
CA ALA A 25 6.40 -7.02 -15.57
C ALA A 25 7.70 -7.53 -16.23
N THR A 26 8.00 -7.02 -17.43
CA THR A 26 9.28 -7.29 -18.09
C THR A 26 10.45 -6.70 -17.30
N ARG A 27 11.64 -7.28 -17.39
CA ARG A 27 12.86 -6.80 -16.70
C ARG A 27 13.13 -5.29 -16.88
N PRO A 28 13.00 -4.70 -18.10
CA PRO A 28 13.16 -3.26 -18.26
C PRO A 28 12.12 -2.44 -17.49
N THR A 29 10.86 -2.91 -17.44
CA THR A 29 9.77 -2.26 -16.69
C THR A 29 10.01 -2.39 -15.18
N GLN A 30 10.39 -3.56 -14.68
CA GLN A 30 10.76 -3.76 -13.27
C GLN A 30 11.86 -2.79 -12.84
N PHE A 31 12.92 -2.67 -13.65
CA PHE A 31 14.02 -1.74 -13.41
C PHE A 31 13.52 -0.29 -13.26
N LEU A 32 12.66 0.17 -14.18
CA LEU A 32 12.14 1.54 -14.16
C LEU A 32 11.22 1.78 -12.96
N LEU A 33 10.33 0.83 -12.64
CA LEU A 33 9.41 0.95 -11.50
C LEU A 33 10.18 0.93 -10.18
N THR A 34 11.19 0.09 -10.03
CA THR A 34 12.06 0.06 -8.85
C THR A 34 12.77 1.40 -8.66
N TRP A 35 13.37 1.96 -9.72
CA TRP A 35 14.00 3.28 -9.64
C TRP A 35 13.02 4.39 -9.29
N LEU A 36 11.76 4.28 -9.76
CA LEU A 36 10.72 5.26 -9.43
C LEU A 36 10.41 5.24 -7.93
N VAL A 37 10.29 4.04 -7.32
CA VAL A 37 10.10 3.92 -5.87
C VAL A 37 11.31 4.46 -5.10
N ILE A 38 12.52 4.12 -5.53
CA ILE A 38 13.76 4.62 -4.91
C ILE A 38 13.82 6.17 -4.99
N ALA A 39 13.42 6.75 -6.11
CA ALA A 39 13.38 8.20 -6.27
C ALA A 39 12.40 8.87 -5.30
N GLN A 40 11.22 8.27 -5.08
CA GLN A 40 10.25 8.77 -4.12
C GLN A 40 10.79 8.70 -2.68
N LEU A 41 11.45 7.60 -2.32
CA LEU A 41 12.08 7.45 -1.00
C LEU A 41 13.22 8.45 -0.80
N ALA A 42 14.06 8.64 -1.81
CA ALA A 42 15.21 9.53 -1.73
C ALA A 42 14.82 11.01 -1.60
N LEU A 43 13.78 11.44 -2.29
CA LEU A 43 13.32 12.83 -2.30
C LEU A 43 12.28 13.14 -1.22
N GLN A 44 11.80 12.14 -0.47
CA GLN A 44 10.85 12.27 0.64
C GLN A 44 9.62 13.15 0.34
N ALA A 45 9.16 13.14 -0.90
CA ALA A 45 8.06 13.96 -1.37
C ALA A 45 7.20 13.16 -2.35
N PHE A 46 5.95 13.60 -2.58
CA PHE A 46 5.09 13.05 -3.63
C PHE A 46 5.05 14.00 -4.84
N PRO A 47 6.19 14.24 -5.48
CA PRO A 47 6.29 15.15 -6.61
C PRO A 47 5.77 14.50 -7.88
N SER A 48 5.50 15.32 -8.90
CA SER A 48 5.16 14.81 -10.23
C SER A 48 6.29 13.93 -10.79
N LEU A 49 5.94 12.99 -11.65
CA LEU A 49 6.94 12.16 -12.34
C LEU A 49 8.02 13.00 -13.07
N ARG A 50 7.62 14.15 -13.63
CA ARG A 50 8.57 15.09 -14.25
C ARG A 50 9.59 15.64 -13.25
N PHE A 51 9.15 15.95 -12.02
CA PHE A 51 10.04 16.40 -10.96
C PHE A 51 11.02 15.30 -10.54
N LEU A 52 10.54 14.07 -10.30
CA LEU A 52 11.37 12.91 -9.98
C LEU A 52 12.41 12.65 -11.07
N HIS A 53 11.98 12.71 -12.34
CA HIS A 53 12.87 12.51 -13.46
C HIS A 53 13.96 13.57 -13.52
N ARG A 54 13.60 14.85 -13.44
CA ARG A 54 14.56 15.96 -13.56
C ARG A 54 15.58 15.96 -12.42
N ASN A 55 15.16 15.68 -11.18
CA ASN A 55 15.99 15.88 -10.00
C ASN A 55 16.71 14.59 -9.54
N PHE A 56 16.36 13.42 -10.06
CA PHE A 56 16.96 12.16 -9.65
C PHE A 56 17.12 11.16 -10.79
N LEU A 57 16.01 10.72 -11.43
CA LEU A 57 16.02 9.57 -12.33
C LEU A 57 16.89 9.76 -13.58
N SER A 58 16.93 10.95 -14.16
CA SER A 58 17.75 11.25 -15.34
C SER A 58 19.25 11.13 -15.05
N GLN A 59 19.66 11.35 -13.81
CA GLN A 59 21.07 11.28 -13.39
C GLN A 59 21.53 9.83 -13.17
N VAL A 60 20.63 8.96 -12.67
CA VAL A 60 20.99 7.59 -12.25
C VAL A 60 20.70 6.54 -13.31
N THR A 61 19.74 6.76 -14.21
CA THR A 61 19.27 5.71 -15.14
C THR A 61 19.54 6.00 -16.61
N HIS A 62 19.86 7.22 -17.00
CA HIS A 62 19.99 7.67 -18.39
C HIS A 62 18.76 7.34 -19.27
N ARG A 63 17.58 7.20 -18.66
CA ARG A 63 16.32 6.91 -19.36
C ARG A 63 15.48 8.17 -19.52
N CYS A 64 14.80 8.30 -20.66
CA CYS A 64 13.93 9.43 -20.90
C CYS A 64 12.63 9.37 -20.07
N LEU A 65 12.02 10.51 -19.81
CA LEU A 65 10.78 10.64 -19.06
C LEU A 65 9.64 9.73 -19.60
N ASN A 66 9.53 9.62 -20.92
CA ASN A 66 8.48 8.79 -21.54
C ASN A 66 8.62 7.29 -21.23
N SER A 67 9.83 6.81 -20.94
CA SER A 67 10.04 5.42 -20.51
C SER A 67 9.34 5.15 -19.18
N TYR A 68 9.36 6.08 -18.25
CA TYR A 68 8.68 5.98 -16.97
C TYR A 68 7.16 6.08 -17.09
N TYR A 69 6.64 6.95 -17.97
CA TYR A 69 5.20 6.98 -18.25
C TYR A 69 4.71 5.66 -18.84
N ARG A 70 5.49 5.04 -19.74
CA ARG A 70 5.16 3.71 -20.28
C ARG A 70 5.21 2.62 -19.19
N ALA A 71 6.21 2.65 -18.32
CA ALA A 71 6.31 1.71 -17.21
C ALA A 71 5.10 1.81 -16.25
N LEU A 72 4.65 3.02 -15.92
CA LEU A 72 3.46 3.26 -15.08
C LEU A 72 2.14 2.84 -15.73
N ARG A 73 2.07 2.78 -17.06
CA ARG A 73 0.90 2.28 -17.81
C ARG A 73 0.92 0.75 -18.00
N ASN A 74 1.88 0.07 -17.40
CA ASN A 74 1.99 -1.38 -17.52
C ASN A 74 0.84 -2.05 -16.76
N GLU A 75 0.00 -2.81 -17.47
CA GLU A 75 -1.19 -3.45 -16.93
C GLU A 75 -0.90 -4.77 -16.19
N THR A 76 0.32 -5.30 -16.29
CA THR A 76 0.70 -6.54 -15.60
C THR A 76 0.98 -6.33 -14.11
N VAL A 77 1.31 -5.08 -13.71
CA VAL A 77 1.45 -4.70 -12.30
C VAL A 77 0.16 -4.07 -11.84
N THR A 78 -0.67 -4.84 -11.18
CA THR A 78 -1.99 -4.41 -10.71
C THR A 78 -1.96 -3.98 -9.25
N GLY A 79 -2.93 -3.14 -8.85
CA GLY A 79 -3.11 -2.82 -7.42
C GLY A 79 -3.29 -4.06 -6.56
N ARG A 80 -3.99 -5.10 -7.07
CA ARG A 80 -4.15 -6.38 -6.39
C ARG A 80 -2.81 -7.09 -6.19
N SER A 81 -1.97 -7.19 -7.22
CA SER A 81 -0.66 -7.85 -7.08
C SER A 81 0.22 -7.14 -6.07
N LEU A 82 0.21 -5.81 -6.04
CA LEU A 82 0.96 -5.02 -5.05
C LEU A 82 0.44 -5.25 -3.63
N ARG A 83 -0.87 -5.28 -3.43
CA ARG A 83 -1.48 -5.56 -2.12
C ARG A 83 -1.11 -6.95 -1.60
N LEU A 84 -1.24 -7.98 -2.44
CA LEU A 84 -0.88 -9.35 -2.05
C LEU A 84 0.61 -9.48 -1.70
N GLN A 85 1.51 -8.88 -2.47
CA GLN A 85 2.94 -8.86 -2.16
C GLN A 85 3.23 -8.14 -0.83
N THR A 86 2.54 -7.03 -0.56
CA THR A 86 2.68 -6.30 0.71
C THR A 86 2.20 -7.14 1.88
N ALA A 87 1.06 -7.82 1.76
CA ALA A 87 0.54 -8.70 2.80
C ALA A 87 1.47 -9.90 3.05
N GLN A 88 2.00 -10.52 1.99
CA GLN A 88 2.99 -11.61 2.10
C GLN A 88 4.26 -11.14 2.82
N LEU A 89 4.77 -9.96 2.46
CA LEU A 89 5.91 -9.37 3.15
C LEU A 89 5.61 -9.15 4.63
N ALA A 90 4.45 -8.54 4.96
CA ALA A 90 4.04 -8.34 6.35
C ALA A 90 4.01 -9.65 7.12
N CYS A 91 3.41 -10.70 6.57
CA CYS A 91 3.39 -12.03 7.19
C CYS A 91 4.80 -12.63 7.37
N SER A 92 5.73 -12.37 6.45
CA SER A 92 7.11 -12.86 6.57
C SER A 92 7.92 -12.20 7.69
N LEU A 93 7.46 -11.06 8.19
CA LEU A 93 8.09 -10.37 9.33
C LEU A 93 7.73 -10.97 10.69
N ILE A 94 6.74 -11.88 10.75
CA ILE A 94 6.33 -12.52 12.00
C ILE A 94 7.37 -13.55 12.42
N PRO A 95 8.02 -13.37 13.59
CA PRO A 95 8.98 -14.35 14.12
C PRO A 95 8.35 -15.72 14.35
N ALA A 96 9.15 -16.79 14.24
CA ALA A 96 8.68 -18.14 14.49
C ALA A 96 8.02 -18.32 15.86
N ALA A 97 8.53 -17.63 16.90
CA ALA A 97 7.98 -17.66 18.24
C ALA A 97 6.58 -17.01 18.37
N LEU A 98 6.16 -16.19 17.40
CA LEU A 98 4.90 -15.45 17.42
C LEU A 98 3.90 -15.96 16.36
N GLN A 99 4.11 -17.15 15.83
CA GLN A 99 3.24 -17.69 14.77
C GLN A 99 1.78 -17.92 15.23
N ASN A 100 1.57 -18.13 16.53
CA ASN A 100 0.25 -18.34 17.13
C ASN A 100 -0.41 -17.05 17.61
N GLU A 101 0.30 -15.92 17.56
CA GLU A 101 -0.27 -14.64 17.96
C GLU A 101 -1.26 -14.15 16.88
N PRO A 102 -2.35 -13.48 17.28
CA PRO A 102 -3.32 -12.96 16.34
C PRO A 102 -2.70 -11.87 15.45
N VAL A 103 -3.28 -11.69 14.28
CA VAL A 103 -3.04 -10.53 13.42
C VAL A 103 -4.30 -9.66 13.37
N PHE A 104 -4.12 -8.37 13.15
CA PHE A 104 -5.25 -7.45 13.05
C PHE A 104 -5.36 -6.93 11.61
N LEU A 105 -6.56 -6.99 11.03
CA LEU A 105 -6.92 -6.31 9.81
C LEU A 105 -7.75 -5.08 10.15
N SER A 106 -7.23 -3.90 9.85
CA SER A 106 -7.93 -2.64 10.08
C SER A 106 -8.43 -2.07 8.77
N VAL A 107 -9.72 -1.73 8.72
CA VAL A 107 -10.35 -1.06 7.57
C VAL A 107 -10.77 0.34 7.99
N ASP A 108 -10.44 1.30 7.13
CA ASP A 108 -10.82 2.70 7.31
C ASP A 108 -10.93 3.40 5.95
N ASP A 109 -11.52 4.59 5.90
CA ASP A 109 -11.49 5.40 4.70
C ASP A 109 -10.87 6.79 4.94
N THR A 110 -10.27 7.30 3.89
CA THR A 110 -9.66 8.64 3.93
C THR A 110 -10.07 9.45 2.71
N THR A 111 -10.27 10.74 2.94
CA THR A 111 -10.60 11.71 1.90
C THR A 111 -9.39 12.54 1.54
N VAL A 112 -9.06 12.59 0.25
CA VAL A 112 -7.99 13.42 -0.30
C VAL A 112 -8.60 14.56 -1.12
N PRO A 113 -8.55 15.80 -0.63
CA PRO A 113 -9.06 16.96 -1.36
C PRO A 113 -8.44 17.13 -2.73
N LYS A 114 -9.22 17.50 -3.73
CA LYS A 114 -8.78 17.79 -5.10
C LYS A 114 -9.33 19.13 -5.57
N PHE A 115 -8.47 19.87 -6.25
CA PHE A 115 -8.84 21.10 -6.93
C PHE A 115 -9.07 20.79 -8.42
N GLY A 116 -10.30 21.01 -8.89
CA GLY A 116 -10.72 20.75 -10.26
C GLY A 116 -11.81 19.69 -10.37
N LYS A 117 -12.43 19.63 -11.56
CA LYS A 117 -13.62 18.79 -11.81
C LYS A 117 -13.39 17.66 -12.83
N LYS A 118 -12.16 17.57 -13.38
CA LYS A 118 -11.84 16.65 -14.50
C LYS A 118 -11.03 15.41 -14.10
N PHE A 119 -11.03 15.08 -12.82
CA PHE A 119 -10.38 13.86 -12.34
C PHE A 119 -11.42 12.73 -12.25
N ASP A 120 -11.04 11.54 -12.69
CA ASP A 120 -11.87 10.34 -12.54
C ASP A 120 -12.20 10.09 -11.07
N ALA A 121 -13.42 9.63 -10.78
CA ALA A 121 -13.91 9.33 -9.43
C ALA A 121 -13.87 10.49 -8.41
N VAL A 122 -13.66 11.74 -8.84
CA VAL A 122 -13.83 12.91 -7.97
C VAL A 122 -15.28 13.09 -7.61
N SER A 123 -15.54 13.37 -6.35
CA SER A 123 -16.89 13.64 -5.84
C SER A 123 -16.89 14.68 -4.73
N VAL A 124 -18.08 15.23 -4.48
CA VAL A 124 -18.34 16.01 -3.30
C VAL A 124 -18.54 15.05 -2.13
N LEU A 125 -17.67 15.12 -1.14
CA LEU A 125 -17.63 14.27 0.02
C LEU A 125 -17.93 15.08 1.27
N HIS A 126 -18.55 14.45 2.25
CA HIS A 126 -18.73 15.09 3.55
C HIS A 126 -17.40 15.04 4.32
N ASP A 127 -16.95 16.18 4.80
CA ASP A 127 -15.75 16.31 5.62
C ASP A 127 -16.14 16.31 7.10
N HIS A 128 -16.00 15.17 7.75
CA HIS A 128 -16.32 14.98 9.16
C HIS A 128 -15.36 15.75 10.09
N ALA A 129 -14.20 16.17 9.61
CA ALA A 129 -13.22 16.95 10.37
C ALA A 129 -13.48 18.47 10.27
N CYS A 130 -14.43 18.89 9.43
CA CYS A 130 -14.75 20.30 9.27
C CYS A 130 -15.61 20.81 10.42
N HIS A 131 -15.01 21.61 11.29
CA HIS A 131 -15.74 22.26 12.42
C HIS A 131 -16.26 23.64 12.08
N THR A 132 -15.85 24.24 10.96
CA THR A 132 -16.23 25.58 10.52
C THR A 132 -16.43 25.63 9.01
N GLY A 133 -17.47 26.34 8.56
CA GLY A 133 -17.71 26.53 7.13
C GLY A 133 -18.58 25.44 6.48
N LYS A 134 -18.30 25.13 5.22
CA LYS A 134 -19.05 24.12 4.47
C LYS A 134 -18.45 22.73 4.71
N PRO A 135 -19.21 21.78 5.27
CA PRO A 135 -18.72 20.43 5.60
C PRO A 135 -18.62 19.54 4.37
N TYR A 136 -18.28 20.09 3.23
CA TYR A 136 -18.16 19.34 1.96
C TYR A 136 -16.86 19.71 1.27
N VAL A 137 -16.15 18.68 0.84
CA VAL A 137 -14.90 18.79 0.10
C VAL A 137 -15.01 18.05 -1.23
N ASN A 138 -14.49 18.65 -2.28
CA ASN A 138 -14.33 17.97 -3.56
C ASN A 138 -13.05 17.15 -3.51
N GLY A 139 -13.15 15.83 -3.72
CA GLY A 139 -11.98 14.98 -3.55
C GLY A 139 -12.18 13.52 -3.95
N HIS A 140 -11.15 12.74 -3.73
CA HIS A 140 -11.18 11.29 -3.79
C HIS A 140 -11.38 10.72 -2.39
N CYS A 141 -12.18 9.67 -2.28
CA CYS A 141 -12.23 8.82 -1.10
C CYS A 141 -11.50 7.51 -1.40
N PHE A 142 -10.68 7.05 -0.47
CA PHE A 142 -9.99 5.77 -0.55
C PHE A 142 -10.39 4.91 0.64
N VAL A 143 -10.80 3.67 0.37
CA VAL A 143 -10.91 2.64 1.40
C VAL A 143 -9.53 2.02 1.56
N SER A 144 -9.03 1.94 2.79
CA SER A 144 -7.71 1.42 3.13
C SER A 144 -7.80 0.12 3.92
N LEU A 145 -6.82 -0.76 3.72
CA LEU A 145 -6.62 -1.96 4.50
C LEU A 145 -5.21 -1.95 5.10
N THR A 146 -5.12 -2.12 6.40
CA THR A 146 -3.86 -2.23 7.15
C THR A 146 -3.78 -3.58 7.84
N LEU A 147 -2.67 -4.30 7.66
CA LEU A 147 -2.37 -5.54 8.36
C LEU A 147 -1.37 -5.25 9.48
N SER A 148 -1.77 -5.47 10.73
CA SER A 148 -0.88 -5.37 11.88
C SER A 148 -0.40 -6.75 12.28
N VAL A 149 0.91 -6.94 12.23
CA VAL A 149 1.58 -8.23 12.51
C VAL A 149 2.42 -8.16 13.79
N PRO A 150 2.44 -9.24 14.61
CA PRO A 150 3.24 -9.26 15.83
C PRO A 150 4.74 -9.34 15.49
N VAL A 151 5.52 -8.51 16.18
CA VAL A 151 6.98 -8.47 16.07
C VAL A 151 7.59 -8.41 17.46
N LEU A 152 8.83 -8.87 17.61
CA LEU A 152 9.59 -8.69 18.85
C LEU A 152 10.32 -7.36 18.82
N SER A 153 10.06 -6.53 19.82
CA SER A 153 10.82 -5.31 20.07
C SER A 153 11.70 -5.54 21.31
N GLN A 154 12.99 -5.34 21.17
CA GLN A 154 13.94 -5.45 22.26
C GLN A 154 14.74 -4.15 22.36
N HIS A 155 14.67 -3.50 23.50
CA HIS A 155 15.62 -2.46 23.85
C HIS A 155 16.79 -3.07 24.65
N ALA A 156 17.97 -2.47 24.53
CA ALA A 156 19.16 -2.98 25.21
C ALA A 156 18.91 -3.10 26.72
N GLY A 157 19.04 -4.32 27.28
CA GLY A 157 18.86 -4.61 28.69
C GLY A 157 17.41 -4.91 29.13
N GLU A 158 16.44 -4.91 28.24
CA GLU A 158 15.05 -5.22 28.56
C GLU A 158 14.64 -6.61 28.02
N ALA A 159 13.61 -7.19 28.64
CA ALA A 159 12.97 -8.40 28.10
C ALA A 159 12.28 -8.09 26.75
N PRO A 160 12.27 -9.04 25.81
CA PRO A 160 11.55 -8.86 24.55
C PRO A 160 10.07 -8.57 24.80
N LEU A 161 9.55 -7.52 24.16
CA LEU A 161 8.14 -7.15 24.21
C LEU A 161 7.49 -7.41 22.86
N ILE A 162 6.31 -8.06 22.87
CA ILE A 162 5.48 -8.20 21.66
C ILE A 162 4.89 -6.84 21.31
N ARG A 163 5.15 -6.40 20.11
CA ARG A 163 4.55 -5.20 19.50
C ARG A 163 3.88 -5.56 18.19
N TYR A 164 3.01 -4.70 17.72
CA TYR A 164 2.37 -4.87 16.43
C TYR A 164 2.87 -3.84 15.44
N LEU A 165 3.40 -4.32 14.32
CA LEU A 165 3.82 -3.48 13.20
C LEU A 165 2.64 -3.34 12.25
N ALA A 166 2.11 -2.14 12.12
CA ALA A 166 1.05 -1.82 11.18
C ALA A 166 1.63 -1.60 9.78
N VAL A 167 1.25 -2.43 8.83
CA VAL A 167 1.68 -2.37 7.44
C VAL A 167 0.46 -2.02 6.58
N PRO A 168 0.43 -0.83 5.93
CA PRO A 168 -0.62 -0.49 4.98
C PRO A 168 -0.55 -1.44 3.78
N VAL A 169 -1.53 -2.33 3.65
CA VAL A 169 -1.57 -3.33 2.57
C VAL A 169 -2.00 -2.69 1.27
N GLY A 170 -2.95 -1.76 1.33
CA GLY A 170 -3.39 -1.07 0.14
C GLY A 170 -4.53 -0.09 0.34
N TYR A 171 -4.77 0.62 -0.74
CA TYR A 171 -5.84 1.60 -0.86
C TYR A 171 -6.63 1.32 -2.13
N TRP A 172 -7.94 1.44 -2.05
CA TRP A 172 -8.81 1.36 -3.22
C TRP A 172 -9.61 2.66 -3.34
N MET A 173 -9.42 3.36 -4.44
CA MET A 173 -10.18 4.58 -4.71
C MET A 173 -11.65 4.22 -4.94
N TRP A 174 -12.53 4.89 -4.20
CA TRP A 174 -13.97 4.67 -4.29
C TRP A 174 -14.54 5.15 -5.64
N PRO A 175 -14.99 4.22 -6.52
CA PRO A 175 -15.43 4.56 -7.86
C PRO A 175 -16.91 4.95 -7.95
N LYS A 176 -17.63 4.95 -6.81
CA LYS A 176 -19.09 5.17 -6.65
C LYS A 176 -20.02 4.06 -7.17
N GLU A 177 -19.58 3.24 -8.12
CA GLU A 177 -20.36 2.09 -8.61
C GLU A 177 -20.49 0.99 -7.55
N LYS A 178 -19.58 0.97 -6.60
CA LYS A 178 -19.60 0.12 -5.40
C LYS A 178 -19.75 0.96 -4.15
N THR A 179 -20.35 0.40 -3.12
CA THR A 179 -20.32 1.01 -1.78
C THR A 179 -18.94 0.86 -1.15
N LYS A 180 -18.62 1.69 -0.17
CA LYS A 180 -17.37 1.54 0.62
C LYS A 180 -17.34 0.21 1.38
N LEU A 181 -18.50 -0.31 1.80
CA LEU A 181 -18.62 -1.62 2.45
C LEU A 181 -18.26 -2.77 1.52
N GLU A 182 -18.72 -2.71 0.26
CA GLU A 182 -18.34 -3.69 -0.76
C GLU A 182 -16.83 -3.64 -1.05
N LEU A 183 -16.26 -2.44 -1.18
CA LEU A 183 -14.80 -2.30 -1.36
C LEU A 183 -14.00 -2.83 -0.17
N ALA A 184 -14.46 -2.57 1.06
CA ALA A 184 -13.85 -3.10 2.26
C ALA A 184 -13.88 -4.63 2.26
N GLY A 185 -15.02 -5.23 1.92
CA GLY A 185 -15.16 -6.68 1.76
C GLY A 185 -14.22 -7.23 0.70
N ASP A 186 -14.14 -6.61 -0.49
CA ASP A 186 -13.24 -7.02 -1.56
C ASP A 186 -11.76 -7.00 -1.12
N LEU A 187 -11.33 -5.96 -0.39
CA LEU A 187 -9.97 -5.86 0.12
C LEU A 187 -9.65 -6.94 1.16
N ILE A 188 -10.59 -7.22 2.06
CA ILE A 188 -10.44 -8.27 3.08
C ILE A 188 -10.34 -9.63 2.39
N GLU A 189 -11.26 -9.94 1.48
CA GLU A 189 -11.28 -11.22 0.75
C GLU A 189 -10.02 -11.47 -0.08
N GLU A 190 -9.41 -10.42 -0.62
CA GLU A 190 -8.13 -10.57 -1.33
C GLU A 190 -7.00 -11.06 -0.41
N VAL A 191 -7.00 -10.67 0.86
CA VAL A 191 -5.89 -10.93 1.80
C VAL A 191 -6.14 -12.18 2.67
N MET A 192 -7.39 -12.49 2.99
CA MET A 192 -7.75 -13.61 3.87
C MET A 192 -7.12 -14.96 3.49
N PRO A 193 -6.97 -15.35 2.20
CA PRO A 193 -6.30 -16.60 1.84
C PRO A 193 -4.85 -16.71 2.31
N LEU A 194 -4.16 -15.58 2.50
CA LEU A 194 -2.79 -15.52 3.04
C LEU A 194 -2.74 -15.69 4.57
N LEU A 195 -3.89 -15.55 5.23
CA LEU A 195 -4.03 -15.55 6.69
C LEU A 195 -4.81 -16.77 7.21
N LYS A 196 -5.12 -17.76 6.35
CA LYS A 196 -5.99 -18.91 6.64
C LYS A 196 -5.58 -19.72 7.88
N ASP A 197 -4.28 -19.74 8.20
CA ASP A 197 -3.74 -20.52 9.32
C ASP A 197 -3.51 -19.64 10.57
N ARG A 198 -4.16 -18.47 10.64
CA ARG A 198 -3.98 -17.49 11.72
C ARG A 198 -5.31 -17.06 12.33
N GLN A 199 -5.26 -16.71 13.60
CA GLN A 199 -6.34 -15.94 14.20
C GLN A 199 -6.31 -14.51 13.65
N VAL A 200 -7.38 -14.09 12.98
CA VAL A 200 -7.54 -12.76 12.41
C VAL A 200 -8.57 -11.99 13.21
N LEU A 201 -8.20 -10.81 13.70
CA LEU A 201 -9.12 -9.87 14.35
C LEU A 201 -9.36 -8.69 13.41
N LEU A 202 -10.61 -8.52 12.99
CA LEU A 202 -11.00 -7.43 12.12
C LEU A 202 -11.37 -6.20 12.94
N LEU A 203 -10.74 -5.06 12.64
CA LEU A 203 -10.94 -3.77 13.28
C LEU A 203 -11.52 -2.76 12.29
N PHE A 204 -12.58 -2.09 12.67
CA PHE A 204 -13.18 -1.01 11.89
C PHE A 204 -14.00 -0.10 12.80
N ASP A 205 -14.28 1.10 12.33
CA ASP A 205 -15.14 2.02 13.05
C ASP A 205 -16.62 1.61 12.98
N SER A 206 -17.47 2.29 13.75
CA SER A 206 -18.90 2.00 13.80
C SER A 206 -19.63 2.20 12.48
N TRP A 207 -19.07 3.01 11.57
CA TRP A 207 -19.66 3.23 10.25
C TRP A 207 -19.58 1.96 9.38
N TYR A 208 -18.48 1.20 9.48
CA TYR A 208 -18.30 -0.08 8.80
C TYR A 208 -19.01 -1.24 9.48
N ALA A 209 -19.44 -1.10 10.75
CA ALA A 209 -20.13 -2.15 11.50
C ALA A 209 -21.58 -2.35 11.00
N LYS A 210 -21.72 -2.75 9.74
CA LYS A 210 -23.00 -3.01 9.07
C LYS A 210 -23.13 -4.46 8.65
N SER A 211 -24.36 -5.00 8.71
CA SER A 211 -24.65 -6.40 8.35
C SER A 211 -24.01 -6.86 7.06
N PRO A 212 -24.05 -6.11 5.93
CA PRO A 212 -23.47 -6.60 4.68
C PRO A 212 -21.97 -6.91 4.76
N LEU A 213 -21.20 -6.10 5.51
CA LEU A 213 -19.77 -6.38 5.70
C LEU A 213 -19.56 -7.50 6.71
N ILE A 214 -20.29 -7.47 7.85
CA ILE A 214 -20.16 -8.46 8.91
C ILE A 214 -20.51 -9.86 8.39
N GLU A 215 -21.64 -10.02 7.69
CA GLU A 215 -22.06 -11.31 7.11
C GLU A 215 -21.03 -11.84 6.10
N ARG A 216 -20.44 -10.95 5.31
CA ARG A 216 -19.42 -11.32 4.33
C ARG A 216 -18.13 -11.81 4.97
N VAL A 217 -17.66 -11.16 6.05
CA VAL A 217 -16.41 -11.54 6.72
C VAL A 217 -16.54 -12.72 7.66
N LEU A 218 -17.73 -13.00 8.18
CA LEU A 218 -18.00 -14.17 9.02
C LEU A 218 -17.93 -15.50 8.25
N GLN A 219 -17.75 -15.48 6.93
CA GLN A 219 -17.59 -16.69 6.10
C GLN A 219 -16.17 -17.26 6.18
N TYR A 220 -15.23 -16.53 6.75
CA TYR A 220 -13.82 -16.90 6.92
C TYR A 220 -13.51 -17.31 8.36
#